data_625b678b536ad80101b3363b1a5b37ea
#
_entry.id   625b678b536ad80101b3363b1a5b37ea
#
_cell.length_a   1.000
_cell.length_b   1.000
_cell.length_c   1.000
_cell.angle_alpha   90.00
_cell.angle_beta   90.00
_cell.angle_gamma   90.00
#
_symmetry.space_group_name_H-M   'P 1'
#
loop_
_entity.id
_entity.type
_entity.pdbx_description
1 polymer ?
#
loop_
_entity_poly.entity_id
_entity_poly.type
_entity_poly.pdbx_seq_one_letter_code
_entity_poly.pdbx_strand_id
1 'polypeptide(L)'
;MKVLFKLLWILLIAGILEACNASGRLEYALECAATNKGELEKVLEYYKDEPEKYKAACFLIENMPYHYALEGEELDSLKTVLASADAYGVMLKDTAVPDWDYYTPSGLQRKPDVLNIRAEFLINNIDLAFDGWKKRPWNASLSFADFCEWLLPYRIGNETPDNWRQIYHDRYSFLLDEVYTGIDVVEAISVVWEYLQKEDPYRFTWVFNYPHLGGEYLLHNRIGKCQDACDFMIYVMRAIGVPVAYDFYTFNAETRKGHVWNVVRDVTGVCLPFTFPSRKPERGSFYIDSRRPSVVYRRCFGRQWDMDGDFMRNRSVPAAFKDVFARKVSDNYFDSNLELPVEGMDGNYVYVGLFSAYGWRGIDFTKVESGKALFRNLASRQVYILLAFANGQYRPIGNPFYFDGKDIHPYVADKIG
;
A
#
# COMPACT_ATOMS: atom_id res chain seq x y z
N MET A 1 -21.58 -10.66 -36.72
CA MET A 1 -22.77 -10.41 -35.90
C MET A 1 -22.88 -11.34 -34.69
N LYS A 2 -22.91 -12.69 -34.80
CA LYS A 2 -23.07 -13.60 -33.64
C LYS A 2 -21.96 -13.51 -32.56
N VAL A 3 -20.70 -13.20 -32.93
CA VAL A 3 -19.58 -13.05 -31.98
C VAL A 3 -19.69 -11.74 -31.20
N LEU A 4 -20.06 -10.66 -31.87
CA LEU A 4 -20.26 -9.33 -31.22
C LEU A 4 -21.43 -9.37 -30.21
N PHE A 5 -22.49 -10.09 -30.55
CA PHE A 5 -23.64 -10.28 -29.66
C PHE A 5 -23.29 -11.12 -28.41
N LYS A 6 -22.46 -12.15 -28.57
CA LYS A 6 -21.97 -12.94 -27.43
C LYS A 6 -21.05 -12.13 -26.52
N LEU A 7 -20.15 -11.31 -27.06
CA LEU A 7 -19.31 -10.39 -26.29
C LEU A 7 -20.14 -9.36 -25.51
N LEU A 8 -21.15 -8.77 -26.16
CA LEU A 8 -22.05 -7.83 -25.46
C LEU A 8 -22.83 -8.50 -24.32
N TRP A 9 -23.30 -9.73 -24.50
CA TRP A 9 -23.97 -10.50 -23.45
C TRP A 9 -23.05 -10.87 -22.29
N ILE A 10 -21.80 -11.23 -22.58
CA ILE A 10 -20.79 -11.53 -21.53
C ILE A 10 -20.47 -10.27 -20.73
N LEU A 11 -20.32 -9.11 -21.38
CA LEU A 11 -20.09 -7.84 -20.72
C LEU A 11 -21.30 -7.39 -19.89
N LEU A 12 -22.52 -7.64 -20.38
CA LEU A 12 -23.76 -7.32 -19.65
C LEU A 12 -23.93 -8.21 -18.41
N ILE A 13 -23.66 -9.50 -18.51
CA ILE A 13 -23.73 -10.44 -17.39
C ILE A 13 -22.63 -10.14 -16.37
N ALA A 14 -21.41 -9.83 -16.81
CA ALA A 14 -20.32 -9.43 -15.92
C ALA A 14 -20.69 -8.14 -15.15
N GLY A 15 -21.24 -7.13 -15.83
CA GLY A 15 -21.70 -5.91 -15.19
C GLY A 15 -22.83 -6.10 -14.18
N ILE A 16 -23.76 -7.03 -14.45
CA ILE A 16 -24.84 -7.39 -13.50
C ILE A 16 -24.28 -8.11 -12.27
N LEU A 17 -23.35 -9.04 -12.47
CA LEU A 17 -22.70 -9.78 -11.36
C LEU A 17 -21.86 -8.85 -10.49
N GLU A 18 -21.13 -7.91 -11.06
CA GLU A 18 -20.39 -6.90 -10.30
C GLU A 18 -21.32 -5.97 -9.51
N ALA A 19 -22.41 -5.53 -10.10
CA ALA A 19 -23.40 -4.69 -9.43
C ALA A 19 -24.09 -5.42 -8.27
N CYS A 20 -24.44 -6.70 -8.43
CA CYS A 20 -24.99 -7.52 -7.36
C CYS A 20 -23.97 -7.77 -6.23
N ASN A 21 -22.70 -8.02 -6.56
CA ASN A 21 -21.64 -8.19 -5.56
C ASN A 21 -21.34 -6.88 -4.81
N ALA A 22 -21.32 -5.74 -5.50
CA ALA A 22 -21.14 -4.42 -4.87
C ALA A 22 -22.28 -4.09 -3.92
N SER A 23 -23.54 -4.37 -4.31
CA SER A 23 -24.71 -4.20 -3.44
C SER A 23 -24.60 -5.04 -2.16
N GLY A 24 -24.20 -6.30 -2.26
CA GLY A 24 -24.01 -7.18 -1.10
C GLY A 24 -22.88 -6.75 -0.18
N ARG A 25 -21.78 -6.18 -0.72
CA ARG A 25 -20.68 -5.65 0.09
C ARG A 25 -21.08 -4.40 0.88
N LEU A 26 -21.81 -3.50 0.24
CA LEU A 26 -22.33 -2.30 0.90
C LEU A 26 -23.32 -2.66 2.02
N GLU A 27 -24.24 -3.59 1.76
CA GLU A 27 -25.20 -4.08 2.75
C GLU A 27 -24.49 -4.70 3.96
N TYR A 28 -23.51 -5.57 3.71
CA TYR A 28 -22.67 -6.14 4.76
C TYR A 28 -21.95 -5.08 5.60
N ALA A 29 -21.40 -4.04 4.97
CA ALA A 29 -20.74 -2.95 5.68
C ALA A 29 -21.71 -2.17 6.57
N LEU A 30 -22.91 -1.89 6.09
CA LEU A 30 -23.97 -1.23 6.85
C LEU A 30 -24.47 -2.09 8.02
N GLU A 31 -24.49 -3.41 7.88
CA GLU A 31 -24.76 -4.33 9.00
C GLU A 31 -23.64 -4.31 10.05
N CYS A 32 -22.37 -4.34 9.59
CA CYS A 32 -21.21 -4.24 10.47
C CYS A 32 -21.14 -2.92 11.25
N ALA A 33 -21.74 -1.85 10.73
CA ALA A 33 -21.75 -0.53 11.37
C ALA A 33 -22.57 -0.47 12.66
N ALA A 34 -23.48 -1.42 12.90
CA ALA A 34 -24.30 -1.50 14.10
C ALA A 34 -24.96 -0.15 14.47
N THR A 35 -24.62 0.44 15.61
CA THR A 35 -25.15 1.75 16.04
C THR A 35 -24.68 2.93 15.19
N ASN A 36 -23.60 2.77 14.42
CA ASN A 36 -23.07 3.81 13.54
C ASN A 36 -23.72 3.80 12.13
N LYS A 37 -24.59 2.83 11.84
CA LYS A 37 -25.23 2.66 10.53
C LYS A 37 -25.87 3.95 10.02
N GLY A 38 -26.58 4.68 10.90
CA GLY A 38 -27.24 5.94 10.53
C GLY A 38 -26.27 7.04 10.06
N GLU A 39 -25.01 7.04 10.52
CA GLU A 39 -24.01 7.98 10.03
C GLU A 39 -23.60 7.64 8.59
N LEU A 40 -23.41 6.36 8.28
CA LEU A 40 -23.06 5.92 6.92
C LEU A 40 -24.22 6.11 5.94
N GLU A 41 -25.45 5.84 6.36
CA GLU A 41 -26.66 6.09 5.55
C GLU A 41 -26.86 7.59 5.25
N LYS A 42 -26.51 8.50 6.17
CA LYS A 42 -26.53 9.95 5.90
C LYS A 42 -25.61 10.34 4.74
N VAL A 43 -24.42 9.72 4.62
CA VAL A 43 -23.51 10.00 3.50
C VAL A 43 -24.12 9.56 2.17
N LEU A 44 -24.71 8.36 2.13
CA LEU A 44 -25.37 7.84 0.94
C LEU A 44 -26.56 8.72 0.52
N GLU A 45 -27.38 9.14 1.49
CA GLU A 45 -28.51 10.03 1.23
C GLU A 45 -28.05 11.42 0.75
N TYR A 46 -26.94 11.94 1.32
CA TYR A 46 -26.37 13.23 0.92
C TYR A 46 -25.98 13.26 -0.56
N TYR A 47 -25.39 12.15 -1.08
CA TYR A 47 -24.92 12.06 -2.46
C TYR A 47 -25.89 11.34 -3.41
N LYS A 48 -27.12 11.05 -3.02
CA LYS A 48 -28.08 10.28 -3.85
C LYS A 48 -28.31 10.85 -5.27
N ASP A 49 -28.21 12.16 -5.41
CA ASP A 49 -28.41 12.89 -6.67
C ASP A 49 -27.07 13.20 -7.39
N GLU A 50 -25.91 12.78 -6.83
CA GLU A 50 -24.57 12.94 -7.39
C GLU A 50 -23.92 11.56 -7.67
N PRO A 51 -24.17 10.94 -8.84
CA PRO A 51 -23.85 9.51 -9.07
C PRO A 51 -22.37 9.15 -8.88
N GLU A 52 -21.40 10.02 -9.24
CA GLU A 52 -19.97 9.74 -9.05
C GLU A 52 -19.59 9.78 -7.57
N LYS A 53 -20.07 10.79 -6.82
CA LYS A 53 -19.80 10.88 -5.39
C LYS A 53 -20.51 9.80 -4.58
N TYR A 54 -21.74 9.43 -5.00
CA TYR A 54 -22.44 8.28 -4.42
C TYR A 54 -21.63 6.97 -4.56
N LYS A 55 -21.10 6.70 -5.76
CA LYS A 55 -20.23 5.54 -5.98
C LYS A 55 -18.94 5.61 -5.14
N ALA A 56 -18.37 6.78 -4.95
CA ALA A 56 -17.20 6.99 -4.11
C ALA A 56 -17.52 6.73 -2.63
N ALA A 57 -18.70 7.19 -2.15
CA ALA A 57 -19.19 6.87 -0.82
C ALA A 57 -19.39 5.36 -0.62
N CYS A 58 -20.01 4.67 -1.59
CA CYS A 58 -20.16 3.22 -1.58
C CYS A 58 -18.78 2.53 -1.49
N PHE A 59 -17.80 2.93 -2.31
CA PHE A 59 -16.43 2.36 -2.28
C PHE A 59 -15.77 2.51 -0.90
N LEU A 60 -15.87 3.70 -0.28
CA LEU A 60 -15.30 3.90 1.05
C LEU A 60 -16.03 3.05 2.10
N ILE A 61 -17.34 3.02 2.09
CA ILE A 61 -18.15 2.32 3.09
C ILE A 61 -18.00 0.80 2.98
N GLU A 62 -18.04 0.23 1.77
CA GLU A 62 -17.91 -1.24 1.59
C GLU A 62 -16.57 -1.81 2.05
N ASN A 63 -15.52 -0.97 2.12
CA ASN A 63 -14.20 -1.36 2.59
C ASN A 63 -13.97 -1.08 4.10
N MET A 64 -14.81 -0.24 4.73
CA MET A 64 -14.67 0.13 6.16
C MET A 64 -14.63 -1.03 7.16
N PRO A 65 -15.38 -2.14 7.01
CA PRO A 65 -15.35 -3.24 7.97
C PRO A 65 -13.97 -3.85 8.18
N TYR A 66 -13.04 -3.62 7.26
CA TYR A 66 -11.69 -4.18 7.26
C TYR A 66 -10.63 -3.17 7.72
N HIS A 67 -11.01 -1.89 7.88
CA HIS A 67 -10.14 -0.82 8.37
C HIS A 67 -10.34 -0.56 9.86
N TYR A 68 -9.26 -0.23 10.54
CA TYR A 68 -9.25 0.10 11.96
C TYR A 68 -8.08 1.01 12.31
N ALA A 69 -8.26 1.84 13.34
CA ALA A 69 -7.17 2.52 14.00
C ALA A 69 -6.54 1.63 15.08
N LEU A 70 -5.25 1.86 15.35
CA LEU A 70 -4.57 1.37 16.55
C LEU A 70 -4.32 2.55 17.47
N GLU A 71 -4.88 2.50 18.66
CA GLU A 71 -4.82 3.57 19.66
C GLU A 71 -4.37 3.03 21.02
N GLY A 72 -3.68 3.85 21.81
CA GLY A 72 -3.25 3.49 23.16
C GLY A 72 -2.20 4.43 23.74
N GLU A 73 -2.12 4.51 25.06
CA GLU A 73 -1.24 5.43 25.79
C GLU A 73 0.24 5.28 25.44
N GLU A 74 0.70 4.06 25.13
CA GLU A 74 2.10 3.87 24.70
C GLU A 74 2.39 4.49 23.34
N LEU A 75 1.43 4.48 22.41
CA LEU A 75 1.58 5.15 21.12
C LEU A 75 1.59 6.68 21.29
N ASP A 76 0.75 7.21 22.17
CA ASP A 76 0.71 8.65 22.47
C ASP A 76 2.00 9.12 23.17
N SER A 77 2.51 8.28 24.07
CA SER A 77 3.82 8.51 24.71
C SER A 77 4.95 8.50 23.69
N LEU A 78 4.95 7.54 22.77
CA LEU A 78 5.92 7.48 21.67
C LEU A 78 5.85 8.74 20.79
N LYS A 79 4.65 9.16 20.39
CA LYS A 79 4.45 10.40 19.61
C LYS A 79 5.03 11.61 20.34
N THR A 80 4.83 11.72 21.64
CA THR A 80 5.38 12.81 22.47
C THR A 80 6.91 12.77 22.48
N VAL A 81 7.51 11.59 22.65
CA VAL A 81 8.97 11.43 22.63
C VAL A 81 9.55 11.76 21.27
N LEU A 82 8.95 11.29 20.19
CA LEU A 82 9.39 11.63 18.84
C LEU A 82 9.28 13.14 18.55
N ALA A 83 8.20 13.77 18.98
CA ALA A 83 7.99 15.21 18.81
C ALA A 83 9.06 16.07 19.53
N SER A 84 9.58 15.57 20.66
CA SER A 84 10.63 16.24 21.44
C SER A 84 12.04 16.02 20.89
N ALA A 85 12.22 15.15 19.88
CA ALA A 85 13.51 14.86 19.30
C ALA A 85 14.07 16.05 18.52
N ASP A 86 15.37 16.34 18.69
CA ASP A 86 16.03 17.46 18.06
C ASP A 86 16.21 17.30 16.52
N ALA A 87 16.73 18.34 15.87
CA ALA A 87 16.88 18.44 14.42
C ALA A 87 17.78 17.36 13.78
N TYR A 88 18.49 16.55 14.55
CA TYR A 88 19.45 15.57 14.06
C TYR A 88 18.96 14.11 14.11
N GLY A 89 17.64 13.92 14.25
CA GLY A 89 17.06 12.56 14.26
C GLY A 89 17.70 11.74 15.37
N VAL A 90 17.25 11.97 16.57
CA VAL A 90 17.88 11.42 17.77
C VAL A 90 18.08 9.94 17.65
N MET A 91 19.31 9.53 17.74
CA MET A 91 19.61 8.38 18.56
C MET A 91 19.17 8.74 19.98
N LEU A 92 17.97 8.32 20.39
CA LEU A 92 17.48 8.45 21.76
C LEU A 92 18.32 7.55 22.67
N LYS A 93 19.64 7.83 22.76
CA LYS A 93 20.61 7.04 23.51
C LYS A 93 20.44 7.15 25.02
N ASP A 94 19.70 8.16 25.50
CA ASP A 94 19.65 8.51 26.90
C ASP A 94 18.27 8.42 27.56
N THR A 95 17.25 7.93 26.88
CA THR A 95 15.98 7.70 27.54
C THR A 95 15.91 6.27 28.08
N ALA A 96 15.20 6.09 29.20
CA ALA A 96 15.06 4.84 29.94
C ALA A 96 14.34 3.68 29.20
N VAL A 97 14.28 3.74 27.87
CA VAL A 97 13.76 2.66 27.03
C VAL A 97 14.94 1.90 26.46
N PRO A 98 15.25 0.72 26.99
CA PRO A 98 16.31 -0.12 26.44
C PRO A 98 15.89 -0.66 25.08
N ASP A 99 16.78 -0.53 24.08
CA ASP A 99 16.68 -1.18 22.78
C ASP A 99 15.52 -0.70 21.89
N TRP A 100 15.59 0.56 21.43
CA TRP A 100 14.65 1.18 20.51
C TRP A 100 14.45 0.42 19.19
N ASP A 101 15.40 -0.37 18.75
CA ASP A 101 15.28 -1.20 17.54
C ASP A 101 14.19 -2.28 17.68
N TYR A 102 13.85 -2.66 18.90
CA TYR A 102 12.85 -3.68 19.24
C TYR A 102 11.62 -3.11 19.94
N TYR A 103 11.56 -1.79 20.18
CA TYR A 103 10.41 -1.19 20.84
C TYR A 103 9.15 -1.32 19.96
N THR A 104 8.12 -1.91 20.52
CA THR A 104 6.79 -1.99 19.92
C THR A 104 5.78 -1.57 20.97
N PRO A 105 4.97 -0.52 20.72
CA PRO A 105 3.92 -0.12 21.64
C PRO A 105 3.02 -1.32 21.97
N SER A 106 2.82 -1.58 23.27
CA SER A 106 1.93 -2.63 23.75
C SER A 106 0.56 -2.06 24.13
N GLY A 107 -0.40 -2.93 24.46
CA GLY A 107 -1.71 -2.48 24.92
C GLY A 107 -2.56 -1.73 23.90
N LEU A 108 -2.15 -1.72 22.61
CA LEU A 108 -2.90 -1.04 21.56
C LEU A 108 -4.25 -1.71 21.31
N GLN A 109 -5.29 -0.90 21.25
CA GLN A 109 -6.66 -1.32 20.97
C GLN A 109 -7.01 -1.06 19.51
N ARG A 110 -7.71 -2.01 18.89
CA ARG A 110 -8.31 -1.83 17.57
C ARG A 110 -9.62 -1.09 17.69
N LYS A 111 -9.74 0.01 16.94
CA LYS A 111 -10.95 0.81 16.83
C LYS A 111 -11.46 0.74 15.38
N PRO A 112 -12.44 -0.12 15.10
CA PRO A 112 -12.93 -0.33 13.73
C PRO A 112 -13.55 0.95 13.15
N ASP A 113 -13.20 1.29 11.91
CA ASP A 113 -13.68 2.50 11.24
C ASP A 113 -15.19 2.49 11.08
N VAL A 114 -15.74 1.36 10.66
CA VAL A 114 -17.17 1.17 10.43
C VAL A 114 -18.05 1.52 11.64
N LEU A 115 -17.50 1.42 12.85
CA LEU A 115 -18.18 1.76 14.10
C LEU A 115 -17.98 3.22 14.55
N ASN A 116 -17.03 3.95 13.95
CA ASN A 116 -16.56 5.22 14.50
C ASN A 116 -16.59 6.40 13.53
N ILE A 117 -16.50 6.15 12.22
CA ILE A 117 -16.46 7.21 11.20
C ILE A 117 -17.82 7.92 11.14
N ARG A 118 -17.79 9.27 11.14
CA ARG A 118 -18.98 10.12 11.08
C ARG A 118 -19.26 10.62 9.67
N ALA A 119 -20.53 10.94 9.41
CA ALA A 119 -20.98 11.42 8.10
C ALA A 119 -20.23 12.67 7.64
N GLU A 120 -20.12 13.66 8.51
CA GLU A 120 -19.45 14.94 8.20
C GLU A 120 -18.00 14.72 7.75
N PHE A 121 -17.26 13.85 8.43
CA PHE A 121 -15.89 13.51 8.06
C PHE A 121 -15.78 12.91 6.65
N LEU A 122 -16.67 11.94 6.31
CA LEU A 122 -16.65 11.33 4.99
C LEU A 122 -17.09 12.31 3.88
N ILE A 123 -18.11 13.10 4.14
CA ILE A 123 -18.60 14.10 3.19
C ILE A 123 -17.48 15.10 2.87
N ASN A 124 -16.84 15.67 3.89
CA ASN A 124 -15.71 16.58 3.70
C ASN A 124 -14.57 15.92 2.93
N ASN A 125 -14.20 14.67 3.28
CA ASN A 125 -13.16 13.94 2.57
C ASN A 125 -13.50 13.71 1.10
N ILE A 126 -14.73 13.31 0.78
CA ILE A 126 -15.17 13.04 -0.58
C ILE A 126 -15.17 14.34 -1.39
N ASP A 127 -15.74 15.42 -0.86
CA ASP A 127 -15.86 16.71 -1.57
C ASP A 127 -14.47 17.26 -1.92
N LEU A 128 -13.55 17.31 -0.98
CA LEU A 128 -12.19 17.77 -1.22
C LEU A 128 -11.41 16.85 -2.17
N ALA A 129 -11.62 15.52 -2.10
CA ALA A 129 -10.98 14.60 -3.03
C ALA A 129 -11.49 14.81 -4.46
N PHE A 130 -12.80 15.05 -4.65
CA PHE A 130 -13.37 15.37 -5.96
C PHE A 130 -12.92 16.72 -6.48
N ASP A 131 -12.82 17.74 -5.63
CA ASP A 131 -12.26 19.04 -6.02
C ASP A 131 -10.84 18.88 -6.56
N GLY A 132 -9.96 18.23 -5.81
CA GLY A 132 -8.61 17.94 -6.26
C GLY A 132 -8.54 17.11 -7.55
N TRP A 133 -9.43 16.11 -7.70
CA TRP A 133 -9.49 15.30 -8.92
C TRP A 133 -9.89 16.11 -10.15
N LYS A 134 -10.96 16.87 -10.05
CA LYS A 134 -11.52 17.64 -11.21
C LYS A 134 -10.72 18.88 -11.54
N LYS A 135 -10.04 19.48 -10.56
CA LYS A 135 -9.27 20.72 -10.73
C LYS A 135 -7.94 20.51 -11.46
N ARG A 136 -7.29 19.37 -11.28
CA ARG A 136 -5.91 19.16 -11.75
C ARG A 136 -5.86 18.57 -13.16
N PRO A 137 -5.12 19.20 -14.10
CA PRO A 137 -5.07 18.76 -15.50
C PRO A 137 -4.50 17.34 -15.69
N TRP A 138 -3.55 16.93 -14.87
CA TRP A 138 -2.97 15.59 -14.93
C TRP A 138 -3.93 14.48 -14.52
N ASN A 139 -5.04 14.80 -13.88
CA ASN A 139 -6.07 13.83 -13.51
C ASN A 139 -7.11 13.58 -14.62
N ALA A 140 -7.03 14.28 -15.76
CA ALA A 140 -7.99 14.12 -16.85
C ALA A 140 -8.05 12.68 -17.42
N SER A 141 -6.94 11.94 -17.35
CA SER A 141 -6.87 10.53 -17.76
C SER A 141 -7.05 9.54 -16.61
N LEU A 142 -7.23 10.01 -15.36
CA LEU A 142 -7.39 9.15 -14.20
C LEU A 142 -8.79 8.55 -14.19
N SER A 143 -8.87 7.22 -14.29
CA SER A 143 -10.16 6.51 -14.21
C SER A 143 -10.80 6.68 -12.83
N PHE A 144 -12.12 6.45 -12.74
CA PHE A 144 -12.82 6.47 -11.46
C PHE A 144 -12.26 5.41 -10.48
N ALA A 145 -11.88 4.24 -10.96
CA ALA A 145 -11.28 3.19 -10.15
C ALA A 145 -9.90 3.62 -9.61
N ASP A 146 -9.09 4.27 -10.43
CA ASP A 146 -7.82 4.84 -9.98
C ASP A 146 -8.03 6.00 -9.00
N PHE A 147 -8.99 6.89 -9.25
CA PHE A 147 -9.36 7.94 -8.30
C PHE A 147 -9.68 7.36 -6.91
N CYS A 148 -10.46 6.28 -6.86
CA CYS A 148 -10.83 5.60 -5.62
C CYS A 148 -9.63 5.08 -4.82
N GLU A 149 -8.54 4.70 -5.49
CA GLU A 149 -7.33 4.19 -4.83
C GLU A 149 -6.27 5.26 -4.57
N TRP A 150 -6.13 6.23 -5.48
CA TRP A 150 -5.01 7.15 -5.47
C TRP A 150 -5.29 8.51 -4.83
N LEU A 151 -6.55 8.96 -4.83
CA LEU A 151 -6.94 10.28 -4.30
C LEU A 151 -8.00 10.21 -3.20
N LEU A 152 -9.02 9.36 -3.35
CA LEU A 152 -10.19 9.33 -2.48
C LEU A 152 -9.95 8.84 -1.05
N PRO A 153 -9.03 7.88 -0.75
CA PRO A 153 -8.92 7.28 0.58
C PRO A 153 -8.74 8.31 1.70
N TYR A 154 -9.49 8.12 2.78
CA TYR A 154 -9.43 8.99 3.97
C TYR A 154 -8.33 8.60 4.96
N ARG A 155 -7.67 7.45 4.74
CA ARG A 155 -6.56 6.91 5.53
C ARG A 155 -5.51 6.25 4.64
N ILE A 156 -4.37 5.95 5.22
CA ILE A 156 -3.25 5.28 4.56
C ILE A 156 -3.03 3.89 5.15
N GLY A 157 -3.02 3.76 6.47
CA GLY A 157 -2.75 2.53 7.19
C GLY A 157 -3.69 2.29 8.36
N ASN A 158 -3.15 2.24 9.57
CA ASN A 158 -3.88 2.01 10.81
C ASN A 158 -3.82 3.20 11.79
N GLU A 159 -3.57 4.39 11.27
CA GLU A 159 -3.67 5.65 12.01
C GLU A 159 -5.11 5.95 12.43
N THR A 160 -5.26 6.75 13.49
CA THR A 160 -6.56 7.33 13.84
C THR A 160 -6.97 8.31 12.74
N PRO A 161 -8.17 8.15 12.13
CA PRO A 161 -8.68 9.10 11.15
C PRO A 161 -8.83 10.50 11.75
N ASP A 162 -8.26 11.49 11.09
CA ASP A 162 -8.33 12.91 11.41
C ASP A 162 -8.68 13.73 10.17
N ASN A 163 -8.98 15.03 10.32
CA ASN A 163 -9.33 15.92 9.22
C ASN A 163 -8.12 16.36 8.40
N TRP A 164 -7.14 15.49 8.23
CA TRP A 164 -5.89 15.79 7.54
C TRP A 164 -6.12 16.42 6.16
N ARG A 165 -7.08 15.93 5.38
CA ARG A 165 -7.29 16.42 4.01
C ARG A 165 -7.61 17.91 3.98
N GLN A 166 -8.49 18.39 4.87
CA GLN A 166 -8.79 19.81 4.99
C GLN A 166 -7.56 20.61 5.43
N ILE A 167 -6.89 20.16 6.50
CA ILE A 167 -5.75 20.86 7.10
C ILE A 167 -4.58 21.01 6.10
N TYR A 168 -4.28 19.92 5.38
CA TYR A 168 -3.22 19.94 4.36
C TYR A 168 -3.64 20.72 3.11
N HIS A 169 -4.91 20.64 2.69
CA HIS A 169 -5.44 21.44 1.60
C HIS A 169 -5.30 22.95 1.90
N ASP A 170 -5.77 23.39 3.06
CA ASP A 170 -5.71 24.80 3.45
C ASP A 170 -4.27 25.31 3.53
N ARG A 171 -3.33 24.46 3.93
CA ARG A 171 -1.93 24.82 4.06
C ARG A 171 -1.17 24.83 2.75
N TYR A 172 -1.44 23.92 1.82
CA TYR A 172 -0.57 23.68 0.67
C TYR A 172 -1.24 23.85 -0.71
N SER A 173 -2.56 24.06 -0.81
CA SER A 173 -3.26 24.18 -2.11
C SER A 173 -2.70 25.34 -2.97
N PHE A 174 -2.27 26.44 -2.34
CA PHE A 174 -1.69 27.58 -3.05
C PHE A 174 -0.47 27.21 -3.91
N LEU A 175 0.27 26.17 -3.54
CA LEU A 175 1.43 25.70 -4.31
C LEU A 175 1.07 25.27 -5.73
N LEU A 176 -0.13 24.71 -5.91
CA LEU A 176 -0.63 24.26 -7.20
C LEU A 176 -1.78 25.12 -7.75
N ASP A 177 -2.20 26.14 -7.02
CA ASP A 177 -3.21 27.09 -7.45
C ASP A 177 -2.59 28.40 -7.94
N GLU A 178 -1.45 28.81 -7.36
CA GLU A 178 -0.83 30.12 -7.59
C GLU A 178 0.63 30.00 -8.02
N VAL A 179 1.41 29.06 -7.43
CA VAL A 179 2.86 28.96 -7.70
C VAL A 179 3.15 28.12 -8.94
N TYR A 180 2.51 26.95 -9.07
CA TYR A 180 2.64 26.10 -10.24
C TYR A 180 1.29 25.92 -10.96
N THR A 181 1.15 26.55 -12.11
CA THR A 181 -0.05 26.48 -12.94
C THR A 181 0.13 25.65 -14.22
N GLY A 182 1.21 24.85 -14.26
CA GLY A 182 1.50 23.95 -15.38
C GLY A 182 0.63 22.70 -15.40
N ILE A 183 0.90 21.82 -16.34
CA ILE A 183 0.11 20.62 -16.58
C ILE A 183 0.85 19.30 -16.25
N ASP A 184 2.11 19.39 -15.88
CA ASP A 184 2.97 18.23 -15.63
C ASP A 184 3.00 17.88 -14.15
N VAL A 185 2.58 16.64 -13.81
CA VAL A 185 2.53 16.16 -12.42
C VAL A 185 3.91 16.03 -11.78
N VAL A 186 4.95 15.72 -12.57
CA VAL A 186 6.34 15.59 -12.04
C VAL A 186 6.89 16.97 -11.66
N GLU A 187 6.62 17.99 -12.46
CA GLU A 187 6.97 19.36 -12.13
C GLU A 187 6.18 19.87 -10.92
N ALA A 188 4.88 19.58 -10.86
CA ALA A 188 4.03 19.89 -9.72
C ALA A 188 4.61 19.34 -8.42
N ILE A 189 4.99 18.05 -8.40
CA ILE A 189 5.63 17.41 -7.24
C ILE A 189 6.95 18.10 -6.92
N SER A 190 7.75 18.49 -7.91
CA SER A 190 9.04 19.13 -7.69
C SER A 190 8.90 20.48 -6.98
N VAL A 191 7.88 21.26 -7.34
CA VAL A 191 7.57 22.55 -6.67
C VAL A 191 7.15 22.33 -5.21
N VAL A 192 6.22 21.40 -4.99
CA VAL A 192 5.78 21.06 -3.62
C VAL A 192 6.95 20.54 -2.78
N TRP A 193 7.75 19.64 -3.33
CA TRP A 193 8.95 19.10 -2.68
C TRP A 193 9.93 20.17 -2.22
N GLU A 194 10.28 21.10 -3.10
CA GLU A 194 11.21 22.18 -2.78
C GLU A 194 10.67 23.10 -1.70
N TYR A 195 9.38 23.36 -1.71
CA TYR A 195 8.73 24.12 -0.65
C TYR A 195 8.83 23.40 0.70
N LEU A 196 8.44 22.12 0.74
CA LEU A 196 8.45 21.31 1.97
C LEU A 196 9.85 21.19 2.57
N GLN A 197 10.89 21.05 1.75
CA GLN A 197 12.28 20.98 2.18
C GLN A 197 12.77 22.29 2.83
N LYS A 198 12.27 23.43 2.35
CA LYS A 198 12.62 24.76 2.88
C LYS A 198 11.81 25.10 4.12
N GLU A 199 10.55 24.65 4.17
CA GLU A 199 9.64 24.98 5.27
C GLU A 199 10.07 24.29 6.57
N ASP A 200 10.22 22.96 6.56
CA ASP A 200 10.68 22.16 7.70
C ASP A 200 11.21 20.82 7.19
N PRO A 201 12.52 20.56 7.22
CA PRO A 201 13.12 19.32 6.75
C PRO A 201 12.63 18.11 7.54
N TYR A 202 12.38 16.99 6.84
CA TYR A 202 11.96 15.76 7.47
C TYR A 202 13.10 15.11 8.26
N ARG A 203 12.79 14.61 9.47
CA ARG A 203 13.73 13.99 10.39
C ARG A 203 13.45 12.48 10.49
N PHE A 204 14.47 11.64 10.37
CA PHE A 204 14.32 10.19 10.49
C PHE A 204 14.58 9.69 11.90
N THR A 205 13.79 8.73 12.35
CA THR A 205 14.01 7.96 13.58
C THR A 205 14.47 6.54 13.28
N TRP A 206 15.15 5.93 14.24
CA TRP A 206 15.56 4.53 14.21
C TRP A 206 14.57 3.57 14.90
N VAL A 207 13.48 4.08 15.46
CA VAL A 207 12.38 3.27 15.96
C VAL A 207 11.54 2.79 14.78
N PHE A 208 11.23 1.51 14.68
CA PHE A 208 10.60 0.95 13.49
C PHE A 208 9.26 0.25 13.72
N ASN A 209 9.00 -0.27 14.92
CA ASN A 209 7.87 -1.15 15.18
C ASN A 209 6.69 -0.42 15.84
N TYR A 210 6.14 0.59 15.17
CA TYR A 210 4.95 1.29 15.63
C TYR A 210 3.94 1.51 14.50
N PRO A 211 2.64 1.73 14.82
CA PRO A 211 1.61 2.05 13.84
C PRO A 211 1.87 3.35 13.08
N HIS A 212 1.06 3.62 12.05
CA HIS A 212 1.08 4.91 11.35
C HIS A 212 0.76 6.06 12.33
N LEU A 213 1.47 7.17 12.22
CA LEU A 213 1.40 8.28 13.18
C LEU A 213 0.20 9.22 12.96
N GLY A 214 -0.36 9.25 11.74
CA GLY A 214 -1.51 10.09 11.39
C GLY A 214 -1.13 11.44 10.78
N GLY A 215 -2.11 12.04 10.07
CA GLY A 215 -1.89 13.23 9.26
C GLY A 215 -1.58 14.46 10.10
N GLU A 216 -2.39 14.75 11.10
CA GLU A 216 -2.19 15.92 11.97
C GLU A 216 -0.84 15.87 12.70
N TYR A 217 -0.48 14.68 13.22
CA TYR A 217 0.82 14.52 13.87
C TYR A 217 1.99 14.83 12.92
N LEU A 218 1.98 14.26 11.71
CA LEU A 218 3.06 14.43 10.74
C LEU A 218 3.16 15.85 10.18
N LEU A 219 2.05 16.59 10.13
CA LEU A 219 2.06 17.99 9.74
C LEU A 219 2.88 18.84 10.70
N HIS A 220 2.77 18.58 12.00
CA HIS A 220 3.38 19.38 13.04
C HIS A 220 4.78 18.93 13.44
N ASN A 221 5.10 17.64 13.28
CA ASN A 221 6.33 17.09 13.84
C ASN A 221 7.35 16.61 12.80
N ARG A 222 6.94 16.27 11.58
CA ARG A 222 7.79 15.80 10.45
C ARG A 222 8.95 14.91 10.87
N ILE A 223 8.66 13.95 11.74
CA ILE A 223 9.62 12.97 12.23
C ILE A 223 9.00 11.58 12.23
N GLY A 224 9.79 10.59 11.83
CA GLY A 224 9.36 9.20 11.81
C GLY A 224 10.30 8.31 10.99
N LYS A 225 9.85 7.10 10.73
CA LYS A 225 10.55 6.13 9.85
C LYS A 225 10.22 6.40 8.38
N CYS A 226 10.76 5.58 7.46
CA CYS A 226 10.48 5.70 6.02
C CYS A 226 8.98 5.60 5.68
N GLN A 227 8.20 4.83 6.45
CA GLN A 227 6.74 4.77 6.29
C GLN A 227 6.09 6.12 6.54
N ASP A 228 6.46 6.81 7.61
CA ASP A 228 5.86 8.08 7.99
C ASP A 228 6.26 9.21 7.02
N ALA A 229 7.46 9.14 6.45
CA ALA A 229 7.87 10.05 5.36
C ALA A 229 7.01 9.85 4.11
N CYS A 230 6.69 8.58 3.77
CA CYS A 230 5.76 8.27 2.69
C CYS A 230 4.33 8.74 3.00
N ASP A 231 3.86 8.53 4.23
CA ASP A 231 2.53 8.96 4.67
C ASP A 231 2.39 10.49 4.59
N PHE A 232 3.39 11.23 5.10
CA PHE A 232 3.42 12.69 5.01
C PHE A 232 3.26 13.16 3.55
N MET A 233 4.02 12.58 2.62
CA MET A 233 3.90 12.92 1.21
C MET A 233 2.53 12.55 0.63
N ILE A 234 1.94 11.44 1.03
CA ILE A 234 0.59 11.06 0.59
C ILE A 234 -0.45 12.06 1.09
N TYR A 235 -0.37 12.49 2.36
CA TYR A 235 -1.27 13.49 2.91
C TYR A 235 -1.18 14.82 2.14
N VAL A 236 0.05 15.35 1.95
CA VAL A 236 0.25 16.58 1.18
C VAL A 236 -0.32 16.43 -0.24
N MET A 237 0.13 15.43 -0.96
CA MET A 237 -0.16 15.28 -2.39
C MET A 237 -1.64 15.00 -2.66
N ARG A 238 -2.26 14.09 -1.91
CA ARG A 238 -3.69 13.78 -2.07
C ARG A 238 -4.58 14.97 -1.71
N ALA A 239 -4.21 15.76 -0.69
CA ALA A 239 -4.97 16.93 -0.29
C ALA A 239 -5.03 18.01 -1.39
N ILE A 240 -3.99 18.12 -2.21
CA ILE A 240 -3.88 19.11 -3.29
C ILE A 240 -4.14 18.52 -4.69
N GLY A 241 -4.64 17.29 -4.76
CA GLY A 241 -5.09 16.65 -6.00
C GLY A 241 -3.99 15.98 -6.83
N VAL A 242 -2.89 15.52 -6.22
CA VAL A 242 -1.84 14.73 -6.87
C VAL A 242 -2.00 13.25 -6.50
N PRO A 243 -2.16 12.33 -7.50
CA PRO A 243 -2.43 10.92 -7.25
C PRO A 243 -1.16 10.17 -6.81
N VAL A 244 -1.00 9.98 -5.50
CA VAL A 244 0.15 9.33 -4.88
C VAL A 244 -0.29 8.15 -4.03
N ALA A 245 0.47 7.07 -4.14
CA ALA A 245 0.39 5.87 -3.30
C ALA A 245 1.78 5.54 -2.74
N TYR A 246 1.92 4.39 -2.06
CA TYR A 246 3.23 3.84 -1.77
C TYR A 246 3.33 2.38 -2.21
N ASP A 247 4.54 2.04 -2.67
CA ASP A 247 4.94 0.68 -2.96
C ASP A 247 5.91 0.19 -1.88
N PHE A 248 5.95 -1.11 -1.67
CA PHE A 248 6.76 -1.70 -0.62
C PHE A 248 7.20 -3.13 -0.95
N TYR A 249 8.25 -3.56 -0.29
CA TYR A 249 8.58 -4.97 -0.16
C TYR A 249 8.71 -5.34 1.33
N THR A 250 8.37 -6.56 1.66
CA THR A 250 8.34 -7.02 3.05
C THR A 250 9.71 -7.49 3.53
N PHE A 251 10.58 -7.88 2.60
CA PHE A 251 11.88 -8.45 2.91
C PHE A 251 12.84 -8.31 1.72
N ASN A 252 14.10 -8.08 2.02
CA ASN A 252 15.19 -8.10 1.08
C ASN A 252 16.42 -8.82 1.70
N ALA A 253 17.21 -9.50 0.85
CA ALA A 253 18.32 -10.32 1.31
C ALA A 253 19.46 -9.52 1.94
N GLU A 254 19.70 -8.28 1.51
CA GLU A 254 20.84 -7.46 1.92
C GLU A 254 20.61 -6.80 3.28
N THR A 255 19.46 -6.12 3.46
CA THR A 255 19.16 -5.38 4.70
C THR A 255 18.31 -6.16 5.70
N ARG A 256 17.70 -7.27 5.26
CA ARG A 256 16.80 -8.13 6.06
C ARG A 256 15.56 -7.41 6.61
N LYS A 257 15.27 -6.21 6.12
CA LYS A 257 14.12 -5.38 6.51
C LYS A 257 13.26 -5.11 5.27
N GLY A 258 12.00 -4.79 5.49
CA GLY A 258 11.13 -4.21 4.48
C GLY A 258 11.51 -2.75 4.20
N HIS A 259 10.98 -2.21 3.12
CA HIS A 259 11.10 -0.79 2.79
C HIS A 259 9.87 -0.33 2.04
N VAL A 260 9.61 0.97 2.10
CA VAL A 260 8.50 1.64 1.43
C VAL A 260 9.00 2.89 0.72
N TRP A 261 8.34 3.26 -0.37
CA TRP A 261 8.58 4.50 -1.13
C TRP A 261 7.29 4.96 -1.79
N ASN A 262 7.22 6.25 -2.08
CA ASN A 262 6.07 6.77 -2.79
C ASN A 262 6.11 6.46 -4.28
N VAL A 263 4.94 6.44 -4.89
CA VAL A 263 4.76 6.41 -6.34
C VAL A 263 3.71 7.43 -6.75
N VAL A 264 3.97 8.14 -7.83
CA VAL A 264 2.98 8.99 -8.49
C VAL A 264 2.53 8.33 -9.79
N ARG A 265 1.26 8.44 -10.13
CA ARG A 265 0.75 8.02 -11.42
C ARG A 265 0.87 9.18 -12.41
N ASP A 266 1.68 8.99 -13.45
CA ASP A 266 1.82 9.97 -14.54
C ASP A 266 0.58 9.95 -15.47
N VAL A 267 0.42 10.98 -16.27
CA VAL A 267 -0.64 11.14 -17.28
C VAL A 267 -0.70 9.98 -18.30
N THR A 268 0.42 9.29 -18.51
CA THR A 268 0.52 8.10 -19.37
C THR A 268 0.07 6.81 -18.69
N GLY A 269 -0.25 6.85 -17.38
CA GLY A 269 -0.54 5.68 -16.57
C GLY A 269 0.69 4.98 -15.98
N VAL A 270 1.91 5.45 -16.30
CA VAL A 270 3.14 4.93 -15.73
C VAL A 270 3.28 5.38 -14.28
N CYS A 271 3.70 4.46 -13.41
CA CYS A 271 3.99 4.75 -12.01
C CYS A 271 5.46 5.14 -11.85
N LEU A 272 5.71 6.35 -11.35
CA LEU A 272 7.05 6.90 -11.13
C LEU A 272 7.38 6.85 -9.64
N PRO A 273 8.38 6.04 -9.22
CA PRO A 273 8.79 5.94 -7.83
C PRO A 273 9.59 7.16 -7.39
N PHE A 274 9.40 7.55 -6.11
CA PHE A 274 10.17 8.60 -5.47
C PHE A 274 10.26 8.37 -3.95
N THR A 275 11.22 9.01 -3.30
CA THR A 275 11.43 8.84 -1.85
C THR A 275 11.73 10.19 -1.19
N PHE A 276 10.78 10.73 -0.46
CA PHE A 276 11.00 11.97 0.30
C PHE A 276 11.87 11.70 1.55
N PRO A 277 12.85 12.56 1.84
CA PRO A 277 13.31 13.74 1.11
C PRO A 277 14.51 13.49 0.18
N SER A 278 14.78 12.26 -0.23
CA SER A 278 16.04 11.87 -0.88
C SER A 278 16.00 11.83 -2.40
N ARG A 279 14.84 11.52 -3.02
CA ARG A 279 14.74 11.33 -4.47
C ARG A 279 13.39 11.76 -5.03
N LYS A 280 13.40 12.71 -5.95
CA LYS A 280 12.23 13.17 -6.71
C LYS A 280 11.78 12.12 -7.75
N PRO A 281 10.51 12.12 -8.21
CA PRO A 281 10.08 11.30 -9.31
C PRO A 281 10.73 11.75 -10.63
N GLU A 282 11.12 10.78 -11.46
CA GLU A 282 11.80 11.03 -12.74
C GLU A 282 11.32 10.04 -13.79
N ARG A 283 10.93 10.54 -14.97
CA ARG A 283 10.51 9.69 -16.09
C ARG A 283 11.69 8.91 -16.66
N GLY A 284 11.45 7.65 -17.03
CA GLY A 284 12.49 6.75 -17.53
C GLY A 284 13.45 6.22 -16.45
N SER A 285 13.23 6.61 -15.19
CA SER A 285 14.01 6.13 -14.07
C SER A 285 13.27 4.99 -13.38
N PHE A 286 13.94 3.85 -13.22
CA PHE A 286 13.46 2.77 -12.35
C PHE A 286 13.86 3.06 -10.90
N TYR A 287 13.05 2.55 -9.96
CA TYR A 287 13.42 2.61 -8.56
C TYR A 287 14.74 1.86 -8.33
N ILE A 288 15.74 2.61 -7.95
CA ILE A 288 17.05 2.06 -7.59
C ILE A 288 17.46 2.72 -6.28
N ASP A 289 17.22 2.03 -5.17
CA ASP A 289 18.11 2.21 -4.04
C ASP A 289 19.12 1.06 -4.03
N SER A 290 20.12 1.12 -3.19
CA SER A 290 21.12 0.04 -3.04
C SER A 290 20.49 -1.30 -2.59
N ARG A 291 19.24 -1.28 -2.18
CA ARG A 291 18.46 -2.43 -1.77
C ARG A 291 17.81 -3.05 -3.01
N ARG A 292 17.98 -4.32 -3.19
CA ARG A 292 17.44 -5.05 -4.35
C ARG A 292 16.10 -5.69 -3.99
N PRO A 293 14.96 -5.02 -4.22
CA PRO A 293 13.66 -5.64 -4.03
C PRO A 293 13.50 -6.80 -5.01
N SER A 294 12.89 -7.89 -4.58
CA SER A 294 12.65 -9.04 -5.44
C SER A 294 11.20 -9.18 -5.88
N VAL A 295 10.28 -8.68 -5.06
CA VAL A 295 8.85 -8.58 -5.32
C VAL A 295 8.34 -7.30 -4.71
N VAL A 296 7.48 -6.58 -5.42
CA VAL A 296 6.94 -5.29 -4.99
C VAL A 296 5.44 -5.35 -4.90
N TYR A 297 4.91 -4.80 -3.82
CA TYR A 297 3.49 -4.65 -3.56
C TYR A 297 3.13 -3.17 -3.42
N ARG A 298 1.89 -2.82 -3.76
CA ARG A 298 1.28 -1.50 -3.53
C ARG A 298 0.24 -1.60 -2.44
N ARG A 299 0.22 -0.65 -1.52
CA ARG A 299 -0.87 -0.50 -0.56
C ARG A 299 -2.09 0.06 -1.29
N CYS A 300 -3.21 -0.63 -1.17
CA CYS A 300 -4.53 -0.23 -1.65
C CYS A 300 -5.43 0.10 -0.46
N PHE A 301 -6.41 0.97 -0.68
CA PHE A 301 -7.50 1.18 0.28
C PHE A 301 -8.59 0.14 0.10
N GLY A 302 -8.92 -0.18 -1.14
CA GLY A 302 -9.88 -1.21 -1.47
C GLY A 302 -9.33 -2.61 -1.22
N ARG A 303 -10.17 -3.45 -0.63
CA ARG A 303 -9.85 -4.87 -0.47
C ARG A 303 -9.69 -5.55 -1.83
N GLN A 304 -8.65 -6.35 -1.99
CA GLN A 304 -8.42 -7.17 -3.16
C GLN A 304 -9.33 -8.40 -3.10
N TRP A 305 -10.50 -8.30 -3.76
CA TRP A 305 -11.58 -9.30 -3.69
C TRP A 305 -11.31 -10.54 -4.52
N ASP A 306 -10.36 -10.47 -5.43
CA ASP A 306 -9.87 -11.58 -6.26
C ASP A 306 -9.02 -12.60 -5.47
N MET A 307 -8.68 -12.28 -4.22
CA MET A 307 -8.02 -13.24 -3.34
C MET A 307 -9.02 -14.35 -2.96
N ASP A 308 -8.76 -15.53 -3.48
CA ASP A 308 -9.58 -16.74 -3.27
C ASP A 308 -9.88 -16.97 -1.78
N GLY A 309 -11.16 -17.14 -1.44
CA GLY A 309 -11.59 -17.42 -0.09
C GLY A 309 -10.96 -18.69 0.50
N ASP A 310 -10.64 -19.69 -0.33
CA ASP A 310 -9.93 -20.88 0.10
C ASP A 310 -8.45 -20.56 0.43
N PHE A 311 -7.81 -19.70 -0.35
CA PHE A 311 -6.48 -19.19 -0.04
C PHE A 311 -6.46 -18.50 1.34
N MET A 312 -7.42 -17.63 1.60
CA MET A 312 -7.49 -16.88 2.87
C MET A 312 -7.74 -17.80 4.08
N ARG A 313 -8.54 -18.86 3.92
CA ARG A 313 -8.82 -19.85 4.98
C ARG A 313 -7.74 -20.91 5.15
N ASN A 314 -6.89 -21.09 4.15
CA ASN A 314 -5.90 -22.16 4.12
C ASN A 314 -4.81 -21.91 5.18
N ARG A 315 -4.69 -22.80 6.16
CA ARG A 315 -3.66 -22.73 7.22
C ARG A 315 -2.24 -22.99 6.71
N SER A 316 -2.11 -23.59 5.52
CA SER A 316 -0.83 -23.78 4.85
C SER A 316 -0.37 -22.56 4.05
N VAL A 317 -1.08 -21.42 4.16
CA VAL A 317 -0.65 -20.13 3.58
C VAL A 317 -0.16 -19.23 4.71
N PRO A 318 1.08 -18.72 4.63
CA PRO A 318 1.61 -17.78 5.60
C PRO A 318 0.77 -16.51 5.71
N ALA A 319 0.61 -15.99 6.94
CA ALA A 319 -0.16 -14.77 7.19
C ALA A 319 0.35 -13.55 6.39
N ALA A 320 1.64 -13.49 6.10
CA ALA A 320 2.25 -12.42 5.31
C ALA A 320 1.68 -12.28 3.88
N PHE A 321 1.12 -13.36 3.31
CA PHE A 321 0.49 -13.33 1.98
C PHE A 321 -1.03 -13.12 2.04
N LYS A 322 -1.60 -12.95 3.23
CA LYS A 322 -3.03 -12.75 3.45
C LYS A 322 -3.42 -11.28 3.67
N ASP A 323 -2.53 -10.36 3.34
CA ASP A 323 -2.83 -8.93 3.39
C ASP A 323 -3.71 -8.55 2.19
N VAL A 324 -5.00 -8.43 2.44
CA VAL A 324 -6.01 -8.11 1.41
C VAL A 324 -5.92 -6.68 0.88
N PHE A 325 -5.06 -5.85 1.44
CA PHE A 325 -4.80 -4.48 0.99
C PHE A 325 -3.46 -4.35 0.26
N ALA A 326 -2.77 -5.46 0.02
CA ALA A 326 -1.51 -5.50 -0.72
C ALA A 326 -1.74 -6.08 -2.12
N ARG A 327 -1.59 -5.25 -3.16
CA ARG A 327 -1.62 -5.69 -4.55
C ARG A 327 -0.20 -5.83 -5.08
N LYS A 328 0.14 -6.98 -5.65
CA LYS A 328 1.42 -7.17 -6.34
C LYS A 328 1.49 -6.25 -7.56
N VAL A 329 2.56 -5.46 -7.65
CA VAL A 329 2.86 -4.51 -8.74
C VAL A 329 4.28 -4.69 -9.27
N SER A 330 4.80 -5.89 -9.15
CA SER A 330 6.17 -6.21 -9.59
C SER A 330 6.38 -6.01 -11.10
N ASP A 331 5.31 -6.04 -11.90
CA ASP A 331 5.29 -5.73 -13.34
C ASP A 331 5.66 -4.27 -13.65
N ASN A 332 5.56 -3.36 -12.68
CA ASN A 332 6.04 -1.99 -12.82
C ASN A 332 7.57 -1.89 -12.63
N TYR A 333 8.23 -2.95 -12.18
CA TYR A 333 9.65 -2.96 -11.78
C TYR A 333 10.48 -4.03 -12.46
N PHE A 334 9.87 -5.18 -12.78
CA PHE A 334 10.56 -6.36 -13.30
C PHE A 334 9.77 -6.99 -14.43
N ASP A 335 10.48 -7.61 -15.38
CA ASP A 335 9.92 -8.27 -16.56
C ASP A 335 10.24 -9.78 -16.62
N SER A 336 11.07 -10.29 -15.72
CA SER A 336 11.54 -11.66 -15.76
C SER A 336 10.55 -12.63 -15.11
N ASN A 337 10.32 -13.77 -15.72
CA ASN A 337 9.46 -14.84 -15.23
C ASN A 337 10.28 -16.08 -14.90
N LEU A 338 9.99 -16.69 -13.77
CA LEU A 338 10.65 -17.91 -13.30
C LEU A 338 9.65 -19.07 -13.33
N GLU A 339 9.89 -20.05 -14.18
CA GLU A 339 9.12 -21.31 -14.21
C GLU A 339 9.97 -22.43 -13.63
N LEU A 340 9.44 -23.16 -12.65
CA LEU A 340 10.09 -24.28 -11.98
C LEU A 340 9.25 -25.56 -12.11
N PRO A 341 9.85 -26.72 -12.43
CA PRO A 341 9.16 -27.99 -12.34
C PRO A 341 8.90 -28.38 -10.88
N VAL A 342 7.68 -28.81 -10.58
CA VAL A 342 7.26 -29.21 -9.23
C VAL A 342 6.37 -30.44 -9.32
N GLU A 343 6.96 -31.61 -9.16
CA GLU A 343 6.23 -32.88 -9.28
C GLU A 343 5.40 -33.17 -8.02
N GLY A 344 4.22 -33.76 -8.21
CA GLY A 344 3.37 -34.28 -7.14
C GLY A 344 2.73 -33.23 -6.23
N MET A 345 2.72 -31.96 -6.62
CA MET A 345 2.17 -30.85 -5.83
C MET A 345 1.08 -30.05 -6.56
N ASP A 346 0.48 -30.59 -7.61
CA ASP A 346 -0.59 -29.90 -8.34
C ASP A 346 -1.72 -29.44 -7.40
N GLY A 347 -2.16 -28.20 -7.60
CA GLY A 347 -3.17 -27.56 -6.77
C GLY A 347 -2.67 -26.98 -5.45
N ASN A 348 -1.44 -27.28 -5.02
CA ASN A 348 -0.82 -26.71 -3.82
C ASN A 348 -0.16 -25.35 -4.10
N TYR A 349 -0.05 -24.54 -3.05
CA TYR A 349 0.74 -23.31 -3.10
C TYR A 349 2.21 -23.61 -2.78
N VAL A 350 3.09 -23.03 -3.58
CA VAL A 350 4.54 -23.02 -3.36
C VAL A 350 5.05 -21.58 -3.35
N TYR A 351 6.20 -21.38 -2.76
CA TYR A 351 6.75 -20.05 -2.51
C TYR A 351 8.16 -19.96 -3.10
N VAL A 352 8.49 -18.82 -3.69
CA VAL A 352 9.88 -18.47 -3.94
C VAL A 352 10.41 -17.70 -2.74
N GLY A 353 11.61 -18.06 -2.27
CA GLY A 353 12.19 -17.54 -1.05
C GLY A 353 13.57 -16.93 -1.23
N LEU A 354 13.89 -15.99 -0.34
CA LEU A 354 15.21 -15.43 -0.13
C LEU A 354 15.82 -15.89 1.19
N PHE A 355 17.14 -15.95 1.26
CA PHE A 355 17.85 -16.30 2.48
C PHE A 355 17.88 -15.13 3.47
N SER A 356 17.63 -15.42 4.73
CA SER A 356 17.70 -14.46 5.84
C SER A 356 18.56 -15.00 6.98
N ALA A 357 18.81 -14.16 7.98
CA ALA A 357 19.50 -14.59 9.22
C ALA A 357 18.74 -15.69 9.98
N TYR A 358 17.43 -15.80 9.73
CA TYR A 358 16.55 -16.78 10.36
C TYR A 358 16.19 -17.94 9.41
N GLY A 359 16.97 -18.12 8.33
CA GLY A 359 16.71 -19.11 7.30
C GLY A 359 15.98 -18.56 6.08
N TRP A 360 15.44 -19.45 5.28
CA TRP A 360 14.73 -19.11 4.06
C TRP A 360 13.34 -18.51 4.35
N ARG A 361 13.02 -17.40 3.69
CA ARG A 361 11.75 -16.70 3.85
C ARG A 361 11.07 -16.54 2.50
N GLY A 362 9.81 -16.97 2.40
CA GLY A 362 8.99 -16.78 1.19
C GLY A 362 8.71 -15.29 0.95
N ILE A 363 8.84 -14.86 -0.30
CA ILE A 363 8.62 -13.49 -0.75
C ILE A 363 7.51 -13.37 -1.80
N ASP A 364 7.21 -14.46 -2.50
CA ASP A 364 6.12 -14.58 -3.47
C ASP A 364 5.55 -16.00 -3.46
N PHE A 365 4.38 -16.18 -4.01
CA PHE A 365 3.71 -17.48 -4.07
C PHE A 365 3.01 -17.68 -5.41
N THR A 366 2.83 -18.96 -5.75
CA THR A 366 2.02 -19.38 -6.90
C THR A 366 1.39 -20.73 -6.63
N LYS A 367 0.30 -21.04 -7.32
CA LYS A 367 -0.31 -22.37 -7.32
C LYS A 367 0.40 -23.24 -8.35
N VAL A 368 0.67 -24.49 -7.99
CA VAL A 368 1.26 -25.46 -8.93
C VAL A 368 0.18 -25.91 -9.90
N GLU A 369 0.45 -25.78 -11.20
CA GLU A 369 -0.46 -26.18 -12.27
C GLU A 369 0.31 -27.02 -13.29
N SER A 370 -0.21 -28.21 -13.60
CA SER A 370 0.41 -29.15 -14.56
C SER A 370 1.89 -29.44 -14.26
N GLY A 371 2.22 -29.64 -12.98
CA GLY A 371 3.56 -29.94 -12.50
C GLY A 371 4.54 -28.76 -12.58
N LYS A 372 4.06 -27.52 -12.68
CA LYS A 372 4.88 -26.30 -12.80
C LYS A 372 4.45 -25.22 -11.84
N ALA A 373 5.43 -24.49 -11.33
CA ALA A 373 5.25 -23.25 -10.57
C ALA A 373 5.78 -22.07 -11.38
N LEU A 374 4.90 -21.11 -11.70
CA LEU A 374 5.23 -19.93 -12.48
C LEU A 374 5.16 -18.68 -11.61
N PHE A 375 6.30 -18.07 -11.34
CA PHE A 375 6.43 -16.78 -10.67
C PHE A 375 6.66 -15.70 -11.72
N ARG A 376 5.80 -14.70 -11.77
CA ARG A 376 5.85 -13.63 -12.77
C ARG A 376 6.51 -12.38 -12.19
N ASN A 377 7.23 -11.66 -13.05
CA ASN A 377 7.79 -10.35 -12.73
C ASN A 377 8.65 -10.38 -11.46
N LEU A 378 9.62 -11.30 -11.43
CA LEU A 378 10.64 -11.39 -10.38
C LEU A 378 11.89 -10.59 -10.74
N ALA A 379 12.59 -10.10 -9.74
CA ALA A 379 13.91 -9.51 -9.95
C ALA A 379 14.91 -10.56 -10.44
N SER A 380 15.68 -10.20 -11.44
CA SER A 380 16.82 -10.98 -11.90
C SER A 380 18.05 -10.80 -10.99
N ARG A 381 19.09 -11.62 -11.22
CA ARG A 381 20.39 -11.57 -10.53
C ARG A 381 20.27 -11.76 -9.01
N GLN A 382 19.41 -12.69 -8.61
CA GLN A 382 19.13 -13.04 -7.22
C GLN A 382 19.31 -14.54 -6.99
N VAL A 383 19.62 -14.91 -5.75
CA VAL A 383 19.64 -16.31 -5.30
C VAL A 383 18.29 -16.63 -4.68
N TYR A 384 17.61 -17.57 -5.26
CA TYR A 384 16.28 -18.02 -4.82
C TYR A 384 16.30 -19.47 -4.36
N ILE A 385 15.26 -19.87 -3.68
CA ILE A 385 14.91 -21.27 -3.39
C ILE A 385 13.41 -21.46 -3.53
N LEU A 386 12.99 -22.64 -3.98
CA LEU A 386 11.60 -23.03 -3.91
C LEU A 386 11.27 -23.57 -2.52
N LEU A 387 10.11 -23.18 -1.98
CA LEU A 387 9.68 -23.50 -0.62
C LEU A 387 8.25 -24.06 -0.61
N ALA A 388 8.00 -25.05 0.23
CA ALA A 388 6.67 -25.37 0.75
C ALA A 388 6.47 -24.70 2.11
N PHE A 389 5.21 -24.55 2.54
CA PHE A 389 4.87 -24.06 3.86
C PHE A 389 3.94 -25.05 4.55
N ALA A 390 4.36 -25.60 5.68
CA ALA A 390 3.59 -26.54 6.47
C ALA A 390 3.90 -26.37 7.96
N ASN A 391 2.89 -26.51 8.80
CA ASN A 391 3.01 -26.42 10.27
C ASN A 391 3.69 -25.10 10.74
N GLY A 392 3.38 -24.00 10.06
CA GLY A 392 3.93 -22.68 10.42
C GLY A 392 5.38 -22.43 9.98
N GLN A 393 5.99 -23.32 9.18
CA GLN A 393 7.39 -23.23 8.78
C GLN A 393 7.58 -23.41 7.28
N TYR A 394 8.53 -22.68 6.71
CA TYR A 394 9.02 -22.91 5.36
C TYR A 394 9.94 -24.13 5.30
N ARG A 395 9.79 -24.93 4.28
CA ARG A 395 10.63 -26.10 3.98
C ARG A 395 11.14 -25.99 2.54
N PRO A 396 12.46 -26.13 2.31
CA PRO A 396 13.04 -26.14 0.98
C PRO A 396 12.50 -27.29 0.12
N ILE A 397 12.25 -26.96 -1.15
CA ILE A 397 12.00 -27.94 -2.22
C ILE A 397 13.20 -27.82 -3.19
N GLY A 398 14.10 -28.79 -3.15
CA GLY A 398 15.32 -28.76 -3.95
C GLY A 398 16.42 -27.82 -3.40
N ASN A 399 17.37 -27.50 -4.26
CA ASN A 399 18.53 -26.67 -3.93
C ASN A 399 18.29 -25.19 -4.22
N PRO A 400 19.03 -24.27 -3.57
CA PRO A 400 19.08 -22.87 -3.98
C PRO A 400 19.63 -22.75 -5.41
N PHE A 401 19.24 -21.69 -6.10
CA PHE A 401 19.70 -21.42 -7.45
C PHE A 401 19.86 -19.91 -7.67
N TYR A 402 20.79 -19.54 -8.53
CA TYR A 402 20.90 -18.18 -9.02
C TYR A 402 20.01 -18.04 -10.27
N PHE A 403 19.21 -16.99 -10.31
CA PHE A 403 18.36 -16.63 -11.43
C PHE A 403 18.89 -15.35 -12.09
N ASP A 404 19.35 -15.43 -13.32
CA ASP A 404 19.95 -14.29 -14.04
C ASP A 404 18.91 -13.39 -14.74
N GLY A 405 17.65 -13.83 -14.77
CA GLY A 405 16.50 -13.19 -15.43
C GLY A 405 15.94 -14.03 -16.59
N LYS A 406 16.69 -15.04 -17.04
CA LYS A 406 16.32 -15.97 -18.07
C LYS A 406 16.57 -17.42 -17.66
N ASP A 407 17.80 -17.71 -17.22
CA ASP A 407 18.25 -19.05 -16.91
C ASP A 407 18.45 -19.26 -15.40
N ILE A 408 18.34 -20.52 -15.00
CA ILE A 408 18.47 -20.99 -13.62
C ILE A 408 19.83 -21.70 -13.50
N HIS A 409 20.66 -21.29 -12.53
CA HIS A 409 21.95 -21.87 -12.22
C HIS A 409 21.91 -22.50 -10.82
N PRO A 410 21.67 -23.83 -10.70
CA PRO A 410 21.54 -24.48 -9.41
C PRO A 410 22.86 -24.49 -8.62
N TYR A 411 22.78 -24.26 -7.33
CA TYR A 411 23.89 -24.54 -6.42
C TYR A 411 23.82 -26.00 -5.99
N VAL A 412 24.83 -26.78 -6.39
CA VAL A 412 24.99 -28.18 -5.96
C VAL A 412 26.04 -28.20 -4.87
N ALA A 413 25.70 -28.74 -3.69
CA ALA A 413 26.69 -28.93 -2.66
C ALA A 413 27.75 -29.94 -3.17
N ASP A 414 29.01 -29.53 -3.18
CA ASP A 414 30.12 -30.48 -3.37
C ASP A 414 30.03 -31.54 -2.28
N LYS A 415 30.10 -32.79 -2.66
CA LYS A 415 30.30 -33.86 -1.66
C LYS A 415 31.62 -33.58 -0.97
N ILE A 416 31.53 -33.04 0.25
CA ILE A 416 32.68 -32.99 1.12
C ILE A 416 33.09 -34.43 1.36
N GLY A 417 34.18 -34.81 0.75
CA GLY A 417 34.78 -36.14 0.91
C GLY A 417 35.33 -36.38 2.32
#